data_9529e1053d589aca0ce213bc713f3a6b
#
_entry.id   9529e1053d589aca0ce213bc713f3a6b
#
_cell.length_a   1.000
_cell.length_b   1.000
_cell.length_c   1.000
_cell.angle_alpha   90.00
_cell.angle_beta   90.00
_cell.angle_gamma   90.00
#
_symmetry.space_group_name_H-M   'P 1'
#
loop_
_entity.id
_entity.type
_entity.pdbx_description
1 polymer ?
#
loop_
_entity_poly.entity_id
_entity_poly.type
_entity_poly.pdbx_seq_one_letter_code
_entity_poly.pdbx_strand_id
1 'polypeptide(L)'
;MKISVVGGGNGGCFTALYLAWHRKDIEVELIYNSEILPERVGQATLLDPPKLLWAALGFDWYHNPIHATFKSGILYEGWGQVNEEVFHPFPPQSMAMHYCPWEMQASILQSGHFKVTHGDVDPKDVDADYVFDCRGKPDDFSEYDELINPINACVLGKPKWNTSRNSWSRHVATPDGWTFVIPTRYKSPSHDFCVGYCYNSDITQQEVAEYNFLERFDVDVTKHVKFKNYVAKNPIVDDRIILNGNRL
;
A
#
# COMPACT_ATOMS: atom_id res chain seq x y z
N MET A 1 14.23 26.17 2.42
CA MET A 1 14.13 24.95 3.25
C MET A 1 14.22 23.75 2.33
N LYS A 2 15.12 22.82 2.62
CA LYS A 2 15.31 21.58 1.86
C LYS A 2 14.69 20.41 2.62
N ILE A 3 13.87 19.63 1.98
CA ILE A 3 13.27 18.39 2.54
C ILE A 3 13.67 17.21 1.66
N SER A 4 14.19 16.17 2.30
CA SER A 4 14.50 14.92 1.63
C SER A 4 13.55 13.82 2.07
N VAL A 5 13.13 12.97 1.12
CA VAL A 5 12.32 11.77 1.35
C VAL A 5 13.19 10.58 1.00
N VAL A 6 13.43 9.68 1.95
CA VAL A 6 14.24 8.47 1.73
C VAL A 6 13.34 7.26 1.64
N GLY A 7 13.32 6.62 0.49
CA GLY A 7 12.48 5.46 0.18
C GLY A 7 11.47 5.73 -0.95
N GLY A 8 11.49 4.87 -1.96
CA GLY A 8 10.69 5.00 -3.19
C GLY A 8 9.38 4.21 -3.21
N GLY A 9 8.95 3.64 -2.07
CA GLY A 9 7.64 2.97 -1.97
C GLY A 9 6.46 3.95 -1.98
N ASN A 10 5.24 3.44 -1.76
CA ASN A 10 4.02 4.25 -1.74
C ASN A 10 4.13 5.46 -0.80
N GLY A 11 4.60 5.25 0.43
CA GLY A 11 4.75 6.33 1.42
C GLY A 11 5.66 7.44 0.94
N GLY A 12 6.85 7.10 0.41
CA GLY A 12 7.81 8.08 -0.09
C GLY A 12 7.34 8.81 -1.34
N CYS A 13 6.80 8.09 -2.31
CA CYS A 13 6.28 8.69 -3.54
C CYS A 13 5.15 9.68 -3.28
N PHE A 14 4.16 9.32 -2.46
CA PHE A 14 3.07 10.24 -2.11
C PHE A 14 3.56 11.42 -1.29
N THR A 15 4.48 11.21 -0.34
CA THR A 15 5.05 12.30 0.47
C THR A 15 5.80 13.31 -0.39
N ALA A 16 6.69 12.84 -1.26
CA ALA A 16 7.46 13.73 -2.13
C ALA A 16 6.55 14.51 -3.08
N LEU A 17 5.59 13.83 -3.71
CA LEU A 17 4.64 14.47 -4.63
C LEU A 17 3.76 15.49 -3.90
N TYR A 18 3.23 15.13 -2.73
CA TYR A 18 2.38 16.03 -1.91
C TYR A 18 3.12 17.30 -1.53
N LEU A 19 4.33 17.16 -0.99
CA LEU A 19 5.17 18.30 -0.59
C LEU A 19 5.50 19.19 -1.78
N ALA A 20 6.00 18.61 -2.87
CA ALA A 20 6.39 19.37 -4.06
C ALA A 20 5.20 20.04 -4.77
N TRP A 21 4.00 19.42 -4.71
CA TRP A 21 2.80 20.00 -5.30
C TRP A 21 2.25 21.17 -4.50
N HIS A 22 2.18 21.03 -3.17
CA HIS A 22 1.54 22.03 -2.29
C HIS A 22 2.49 23.10 -1.75
N ARG A 23 3.81 22.86 -1.76
CA ARG A 23 4.81 23.74 -1.17
C ARG A 23 5.87 24.13 -2.20
N LYS A 24 5.54 25.17 -2.98
CA LYS A 24 6.46 25.71 -4.02
C LYS A 24 7.64 26.50 -3.44
N ASP A 25 7.62 26.77 -2.17
CA ASP A 25 8.64 27.51 -1.41
C ASP A 25 9.72 26.60 -0.81
N ILE A 26 9.63 25.29 -1.00
CA ILE A 26 10.61 24.32 -0.50
C ILE A 26 11.25 23.53 -1.64
N GLU A 27 12.49 23.09 -1.43
CA GLU A 27 13.16 22.12 -2.30
C GLU A 27 12.86 20.71 -1.80
N VAL A 28 12.35 19.85 -2.68
CA VAL A 28 12.05 18.44 -2.36
C VAL A 28 12.95 17.53 -3.17
N GLU A 29 13.61 16.59 -2.49
CA GLU A 29 14.41 15.53 -3.08
C GLU A 29 13.91 14.16 -2.60
N LEU A 30 13.69 13.21 -3.51
CA LEU A 30 13.41 11.83 -3.18
C LEU A 30 14.65 10.98 -3.49
N ILE A 31 15.16 10.27 -2.48
CA ILE A 31 16.32 9.37 -2.58
C ILE A 31 15.83 7.95 -2.39
N TYR A 32 16.13 7.05 -3.33
CA TYR A 32 15.69 5.67 -3.21
C TYR A 32 16.65 4.68 -3.87
N ASN A 33 16.70 3.46 -3.34
CA ASN A 33 17.38 2.36 -3.96
C ASN A 33 16.49 1.76 -5.06
N SER A 34 16.91 1.88 -6.32
CA SER A 34 16.16 1.37 -7.49
C SER A 34 16.12 -0.16 -7.60
N GLU A 35 16.96 -0.86 -6.83
CA GLU A 35 16.97 -2.32 -6.76
C GLU A 35 15.86 -2.87 -5.85
N ILE A 36 15.34 -2.04 -4.95
CA ILE A 36 14.21 -2.37 -4.09
C ILE A 36 12.92 -2.04 -4.83
N LEU A 37 12.29 -3.07 -5.34
CA LEU A 37 11.03 -2.92 -6.07
C LEU A 37 9.86 -2.68 -5.11
N PRO A 38 8.85 -1.87 -5.50
CA PRO A 38 7.60 -1.75 -4.76
C PRO A 38 6.91 -3.09 -4.56
N GLU A 39 6.10 -3.19 -3.53
CA GLU A 39 5.28 -4.37 -3.30
C GLU A 39 4.35 -4.63 -4.48
N ARG A 40 4.23 -5.92 -4.88
CA ARG A 40 3.38 -6.31 -6.01
C ARG A 40 1.91 -6.45 -5.68
N VAL A 41 1.56 -6.38 -4.41
CA VAL A 41 0.17 -6.50 -3.96
C VAL A 41 -0.65 -5.35 -4.51
N GLY A 42 -1.80 -5.66 -5.10
CA GLY A 42 -2.78 -4.66 -5.52
C GLY A 42 -3.16 -3.76 -4.35
N GLN A 43 -3.19 -2.47 -4.59
CA GLN A 43 -3.44 -1.48 -3.55
C GLN A 43 -4.77 -0.77 -3.78
N ALA A 44 -5.32 -0.29 -2.67
CA ALA A 44 -6.51 0.55 -2.68
C ALA A 44 -6.30 1.75 -1.78
N THR A 45 -6.73 2.91 -2.24
CA THR A 45 -6.71 4.11 -1.38
C THR A 45 -7.98 4.21 -0.54
N LEU A 46 -7.92 5.04 0.48
CA LEU A 46 -9.07 5.76 1.02
C LEU A 46 -9.31 7.03 0.16
N LEU A 47 -9.86 8.06 0.76
CA LEU A 47 -10.18 9.31 0.06
C LEU A 47 -8.91 10.16 -0.18
N ASP A 48 -8.99 11.05 -1.15
CA ASP A 48 -8.02 12.11 -1.49
C ASP A 48 -6.75 11.75 -2.29
N PRO A 49 -6.00 10.64 -2.11
CA PRO A 49 -4.85 10.36 -2.96
C PRO A 49 -5.10 10.48 -4.49
N PRO A 50 -6.25 10.04 -5.04
CA PRO A 50 -6.55 10.26 -6.45
C PRO A 50 -6.57 11.74 -6.86
N LYS A 51 -7.07 12.64 -6.00
CA LYS A 51 -7.12 14.08 -6.30
C LYS A 51 -5.72 14.67 -6.48
N LEU A 52 -4.76 14.25 -5.64
CA LEU A 52 -3.37 14.66 -5.77
C LEU A 52 -2.77 14.18 -7.09
N LEU A 53 -2.94 12.91 -7.44
CA LEU A 53 -2.40 12.35 -8.69
C LEU A 53 -3.01 13.02 -9.92
N TRP A 54 -4.30 13.33 -9.91
CA TRP A 54 -4.98 13.99 -11.01
C TRP A 54 -4.54 15.44 -11.16
N ALA A 55 -4.43 16.16 -10.05
CA ALA A 55 -3.97 17.53 -10.07
C ALA A 55 -2.49 17.65 -10.47
N ALA A 56 -1.64 16.80 -9.91
CA ALA A 56 -0.19 16.89 -10.10
C ALA A 56 0.29 16.19 -11.38
N LEU A 57 -0.33 15.07 -11.78
CA LEU A 57 0.12 14.25 -12.91
C LEU A 57 -0.80 14.33 -14.13
N GLY A 58 -1.92 15.04 -14.03
CA GLY A 58 -2.86 15.18 -15.15
C GLY A 58 -3.61 13.89 -15.49
N PHE A 59 -3.76 12.97 -14.53
CA PHE A 59 -4.49 11.72 -14.75
C PHE A 59 -6.00 11.94 -14.73
N ASP A 60 -6.72 11.05 -15.39
CA ASP A 60 -8.15 10.88 -15.24
C ASP A 60 -8.50 9.38 -15.32
N TRP A 61 -9.78 9.01 -15.17
CA TRP A 61 -10.20 7.60 -15.18
C TRP A 61 -9.98 6.90 -16.53
N TYR A 62 -9.91 7.64 -17.61
CA TYR A 62 -9.74 7.13 -18.97
C TYR A 62 -8.28 7.11 -19.39
N HIS A 63 -7.49 8.07 -18.89
CA HIS A 63 -6.09 8.29 -19.25
C HIS A 63 -5.22 8.28 -18.00
N ASN A 64 -4.92 7.08 -17.50
CA ASN A 64 -4.00 6.93 -16.38
C ASN A 64 -3.05 5.73 -16.61
N PRO A 65 -1.73 5.96 -16.51
CA PRO A 65 -0.72 4.92 -16.73
C PRO A 65 -0.56 3.97 -15.52
N ILE A 66 -1.23 4.25 -14.41
CA ILE A 66 -1.16 3.45 -13.17
C ILE A 66 -2.24 2.36 -13.10
N HIS A 67 -2.97 2.14 -14.19
CA HIS A 67 -4.10 1.20 -14.24
C HIS A 67 -5.12 1.40 -13.11
N ALA A 68 -5.27 2.64 -12.62
CA ALA A 68 -6.22 2.95 -11.57
C ALA A 68 -7.65 2.72 -12.04
N THR A 69 -8.45 2.15 -11.15
CA THR A 69 -9.89 2.01 -11.31
C THR A 69 -10.61 2.65 -10.13
N PHE A 70 -11.81 3.18 -10.39
CA PHE A 70 -12.61 3.82 -9.35
C PHE A 70 -12.97 2.82 -8.24
N LYS A 71 -12.85 3.27 -6.98
CA LYS A 71 -13.28 2.51 -5.81
C LYS A 71 -14.49 3.20 -5.17
N SER A 72 -15.65 2.55 -5.25
CA SER A 72 -16.93 3.07 -4.73
C SER A 72 -17.17 2.76 -3.27
N GLY A 73 -16.41 1.84 -2.67
CA GLY A 73 -16.63 1.42 -1.31
C GLY A 73 -15.93 0.10 -0.97
N ILE A 74 -16.43 -0.53 0.09
CA ILE A 74 -15.97 -1.84 0.57
C ILE A 74 -17.18 -2.73 0.79
N LEU A 75 -17.14 -3.95 0.25
CA LEU A 75 -18.11 -4.99 0.55
C LEU A 75 -17.53 -5.91 1.65
N TYR A 76 -18.21 -5.99 2.77
CA TYR A 76 -17.92 -6.89 3.87
C TYR A 76 -18.83 -8.11 3.77
N GLU A 77 -18.26 -9.31 3.83
CA GLU A 77 -18.97 -10.59 3.71
C GLU A 77 -18.67 -11.46 4.92
N GLY A 78 -19.72 -11.94 5.62
CA GLY A 78 -19.60 -12.87 6.74
C GLY A 78 -19.05 -12.31 8.05
N TRP A 79 -18.99 -11.00 8.23
CA TRP A 79 -18.45 -10.36 9.44
C TRP A 79 -19.43 -10.27 10.61
N GLY A 80 -20.70 -10.56 10.38
CA GLY A 80 -21.76 -10.51 11.39
C GLY A 80 -22.11 -11.88 11.95
N GLN A 81 -23.03 -11.89 12.92
CA GLN A 81 -23.61 -13.12 13.46
C GLN A 81 -24.51 -13.85 12.45
N VAL A 82 -24.99 -13.16 11.46
CA VAL A 82 -25.83 -13.67 10.37
C VAL A 82 -25.04 -13.37 9.09
N ASN A 83 -24.57 -14.37 8.40
CA ASN A 83 -23.78 -14.32 7.15
C ASN A 83 -24.29 -13.26 6.14
N GLU A 84 -24.26 -12.00 6.51
CA GLU A 84 -24.76 -10.87 5.74
C GLU A 84 -23.64 -10.23 4.94
N GLU A 85 -23.99 -9.78 3.76
CA GLU A 85 -23.18 -8.87 2.98
C GLU A 85 -23.54 -7.43 3.37
N VAL A 86 -22.55 -6.65 3.77
CA VAL A 86 -22.71 -5.23 4.10
C VAL A 86 -21.83 -4.41 3.17
N PHE A 87 -22.46 -3.65 2.29
CA PHE A 87 -21.74 -2.69 1.45
C PHE A 87 -21.59 -1.36 2.20
N HIS A 88 -20.34 -0.94 2.40
CA HIS A 88 -19.99 0.38 2.94
C HIS A 88 -19.63 1.31 1.78
N PRO A 89 -20.56 2.15 1.30
CA PRO A 89 -20.28 3.07 0.21
C PRO A 89 -19.40 4.22 0.67
N PHE A 90 -18.56 4.71 -0.21
CA PHE A 90 -17.87 5.98 0.00
C PHE A 90 -18.79 7.15 -0.37
N PRO A 91 -18.63 8.32 0.26
CA PRO A 91 -19.42 9.49 -0.07
C PRO A 91 -19.34 9.83 -1.57
N PRO A 92 -20.43 10.27 -2.22
CA PRO A 92 -20.46 10.49 -3.67
C PRO A 92 -19.43 11.45 -4.23
N GLN A 93 -18.96 12.39 -3.41
CA GLN A 93 -17.95 13.40 -3.78
C GLN A 93 -16.51 12.97 -3.49
N SER A 94 -16.35 11.81 -2.89
CA SER A 94 -15.04 11.29 -2.55
C SER A 94 -14.47 10.49 -3.71
N MET A 95 -13.15 10.55 -3.83
CA MET A 95 -12.42 9.80 -4.84
C MET A 95 -11.49 8.82 -4.16
N ALA A 96 -11.73 7.54 -4.42
CA ALA A 96 -10.86 6.46 -4.03
C ALA A 96 -10.55 5.59 -5.25
N MET A 97 -9.46 4.87 -5.21
CA MET A 97 -9.04 4.03 -6.33
C MET A 97 -8.42 2.72 -5.88
N HIS A 98 -8.46 1.75 -6.78
CA HIS A 98 -7.55 0.62 -6.78
C HIS A 98 -6.46 0.92 -7.81
N TYR A 99 -5.21 0.54 -7.56
CA TYR A 99 -4.08 0.89 -8.43
C TYR A 99 -2.93 -0.12 -8.35
N CYS A 100 -2.01 -0.01 -9.30
CA CYS A 100 -0.76 -0.76 -9.32
C CYS A 100 0.36 0.07 -8.70
N PRO A 101 0.98 -0.34 -7.57
CA PRO A 101 2.04 0.42 -6.91
C PRO A 101 3.26 0.69 -7.78
N TRP A 102 3.63 -0.23 -8.64
CA TRP A 102 4.79 -0.06 -9.52
C TRP A 102 4.60 1.00 -10.56
N GLU A 103 3.42 0.99 -11.18
CA GLU A 103 3.08 1.97 -12.20
C GLU A 103 2.90 3.35 -11.59
N MET A 104 2.34 3.41 -10.37
CA MET A 104 2.27 4.64 -9.60
C MET A 104 3.66 5.19 -9.25
N GLN A 105 4.56 4.33 -8.72
CA GLN A 105 5.94 4.73 -8.44
C GLN A 105 6.61 5.30 -9.69
N ALA A 106 6.59 4.56 -10.81
CA ALA A 106 7.20 4.99 -12.05
C ALA A 106 6.66 6.35 -12.51
N SER A 107 5.34 6.55 -12.45
CA SER A 107 4.69 7.78 -12.86
C SER A 107 5.05 8.97 -11.97
N ILE A 108 5.13 8.76 -10.66
CA ILE A 108 5.51 9.83 -9.71
C ILE A 108 6.99 10.20 -9.88
N LEU A 109 7.87 9.22 -9.99
CA LEU A 109 9.31 9.47 -10.17
C LEU A 109 9.64 10.21 -11.48
N GLN A 110 8.85 9.97 -12.52
CA GLN A 110 8.99 10.64 -13.83
C GLN A 110 8.27 11.98 -13.92
N SER A 111 7.57 12.42 -12.87
CA SER A 111 6.72 13.61 -12.92
C SER A 111 7.45 14.93 -13.08
N GLY A 112 8.73 14.99 -12.71
CA GLY A 112 9.52 16.23 -12.76
C GLY A 112 9.18 17.26 -11.66
N HIS A 113 8.30 16.94 -10.71
CA HIS A 113 7.92 17.87 -9.64
C HIS A 113 8.98 18.07 -8.56
N PHE A 114 9.90 17.12 -8.41
CA PHE A 114 10.96 17.13 -7.42
C PHE A 114 12.21 16.44 -7.97
N LYS A 115 13.34 16.64 -7.31
CA LYS A 115 14.59 15.96 -7.64
C LYS A 115 14.52 14.49 -7.23
N VAL A 116 14.95 13.60 -8.12
CA VAL A 116 15.07 12.17 -7.86
C VAL A 116 16.54 11.77 -7.87
N THR A 117 16.98 11.11 -6.80
CA THR A 117 18.35 10.62 -6.64
C THR A 117 18.32 9.11 -6.36
N HIS A 118 19.15 8.37 -7.09
CA HIS A 118 19.35 6.94 -6.86
C HIS A 118 20.43 6.73 -5.80
N GLY A 119 20.11 5.99 -4.75
CA GLY A 119 21.06 5.67 -3.70
C GLY A 119 20.44 4.91 -2.54
N ASP A 120 21.29 4.27 -1.77
CA ASP A 120 20.95 3.66 -0.49
C ASP A 120 21.66 4.48 0.59
N VAL A 121 20.89 5.25 1.34
CA VAL A 121 21.43 6.22 2.31
C VAL A 121 20.77 6.06 3.68
N ASP A 122 21.53 6.29 4.73
CA ASP A 122 20.93 6.46 6.04
C ASP A 122 20.35 7.89 6.15
N PRO A 123 19.08 8.05 6.59
CA PRO A 123 18.45 9.36 6.80
C PRO A 123 19.28 10.31 7.68
N LYS A 124 20.12 9.79 8.58
CA LYS A 124 21.00 10.58 9.43
C LYS A 124 22.09 11.31 8.65
N ASP A 125 22.55 10.70 7.55
CA ASP A 125 23.63 11.23 6.71
C ASP A 125 23.13 12.17 5.60
N VAL A 126 21.81 12.34 5.48
CA VAL A 126 21.22 13.19 4.44
C VAL A 126 21.33 14.67 4.84
N ASP A 127 21.92 15.47 3.96
CA ASP A 127 22.00 16.94 4.11
C ASP A 127 20.67 17.60 3.69
N ALA A 128 19.78 17.79 4.67
CA ALA A 128 18.48 18.45 4.51
C ALA A 128 18.02 19.02 5.87
N ASP A 129 17.13 20.02 5.85
CA ASP A 129 16.54 20.58 7.06
C ASP A 129 15.64 19.53 7.76
N TYR A 130 14.85 18.79 6.96
CA TYR A 130 14.03 17.66 7.43
C TYR A 130 14.14 16.47 6.49
N VAL A 131 14.03 15.27 7.05
CA VAL A 131 14.06 14.01 6.30
C VAL A 131 12.84 13.18 6.65
N PHE A 132 12.07 12.74 5.64
CA PHE A 132 11.07 11.72 5.82
C PHE A 132 11.67 10.34 5.55
N ASP A 133 11.75 9.50 6.59
CA ASP A 133 12.18 8.10 6.44
C ASP A 133 11.00 7.23 6.01
N CYS A 134 10.97 6.89 4.74
CA CYS A 134 9.96 6.06 4.07
C CYS A 134 10.53 4.73 3.57
N ARG A 135 11.63 4.24 4.14
CA ARG A 135 12.34 3.02 3.71
C ARG A 135 11.57 1.71 3.94
N GLY A 136 10.37 1.81 4.49
CA GLY A 136 9.53 0.65 4.76
C GLY A 136 9.85 -0.03 6.09
N LYS A 137 9.60 -1.33 6.17
CA LYS A 137 9.78 -2.12 7.40
C LYS A 137 11.20 -1.96 7.97
N PRO A 138 11.35 -1.72 9.30
CA PRO A 138 12.66 -1.69 9.95
C PRO A 138 13.30 -3.08 10.01
N ASP A 139 14.62 -3.14 9.98
CA ASP A 139 15.39 -4.37 10.23
C ASP A 139 15.54 -4.64 11.73
N ASP A 140 15.69 -3.57 12.52
CA ASP A 140 15.73 -3.61 13.99
C ASP A 140 14.45 -3.01 14.58
N PHE A 141 13.86 -3.72 15.52
CA PHE A 141 12.60 -3.37 16.19
C PHE A 141 12.81 -2.85 17.62
N SER A 142 14.04 -2.59 18.07
CA SER A 142 14.34 -2.11 19.42
C SER A 142 13.64 -0.79 19.77
N GLU A 143 13.45 0.08 18.78
CA GLU A 143 12.75 1.36 18.90
C GLU A 143 11.26 1.30 18.51
N TYR A 144 10.69 0.10 18.51
CA TYR A 144 9.29 -0.13 18.17
C TYR A 144 8.57 -0.91 19.26
N ASP A 145 7.31 -0.58 19.48
CA ASP A 145 6.41 -1.38 20.30
C ASP A 145 5.66 -2.36 19.40
N GLU A 146 5.58 -3.62 19.85
CA GLU A 146 4.80 -4.62 19.15
C GLU A 146 3.31 -4.40 19.43
N LEU A 147 2.52 -4.34 18.36
CA LEU A 147 1.08 -4.23 18.45
C LEU A 147 0.43 -5.61 18.47
N ILE A 148 -0.49 -5.81 19.40
CA ILE A 148 -1.33 -7.01 19.41
C ILE A 148 -2.25 -6.94 18.19
N ASN A 149 -2.02 -7.85 17.26
CA ASN A 149 -2.88 -8.01 16.09
C ASN A 149 -3.15 -9.50 15.89
N PRO A 150 -4.41 -9.91 15.74
CA PRO A 150 -4.74 -11.31 15.49
C PRO A 150 -4.23 -11.84 14.14
N ILE A 151 -3.74 -10.97 13.26
CA ILE A 151 -3.27 -11.34 11.92
C ILE A 151 -1.79 -10.99 11.80
N ASN A 152 -0.95 -11.99 11.45
CA ASN A 152 0.49 -11.84 11.27
C ASN A 152 1.04 -12.56 10.02
N ALA A 153 0.14 -13.16 9.21
CA ALA A 153 0.51 -13.86 7.99
C ALA A 153 -0.55 -13.72 6.89
N CYS A 154 -0.14 -13.92 5.66
CA CYS A 154 -1.03 -13.88 4.50
C CYS A 154 -0.56 -14.86 3.42
N VAL A 155 -1.50 -15.59 2.82
CA VAL A 155 -1.32 -16.30 1.56
C VAL A 155 -1.85 -15.44 0.45
N LEU A 156 -1.00 -15.06 -0.52
CA LEU A 156 -1.37 -14.26 -1.68
C LEU A 156 -1.68 -15.15 -2.87
N GLY A 157 -2.67 -14.76 -3.67
CA GLY A 157 -3.10 -15.53 -4.81
C GLY A 157 -3.46 -14.68 -6.02
N LYS A 158 -3.32 -15.33 -7.18
CA LYS A 158 -3.78 -14.84 -8.48
C LYS A 158 -5.18 -15.39 -8.75
N PRO A 159 -6.20 -14.54 -8.87
CA PRO A 159 -7.55 -14.98 -9.16
C PRO A 159 -7.68 -15.50 -10.59
N LYS A 160 -8.43 -16.59 -10.77
CA LYS A 160 -8.80 -17.11 -12.08
C LYS A 160 -10.03 -16.41 -12.70
N TRP A 161 -10.55 -15.40 -12.00
CA TRP A 161 -11.64 -14.56 -12.48
C TRP A 161 -11.22 -13.11 -12.66
N ASN A 162 -12.02 -12.35 -13.39
CA ASN A 162 -11.77 -10.92 -13.58
C ASN A 162 -12.26 -10.11 -12.39
N THR A 163 -11.36 -9.69 -11.51
CA THR A 163 -11.65 -8.85 -10.33
C THR A 163 -12.07 -7.43 -10.70
N SER A 164 -11.67 -6.92 -11.88
CA SER A 164 -11.94 -5.53 -12.28
C SER A 164 -13.40 -5.24 -12.68
N ARG A 165 -14.26 -6.24 -12.62
CA ARG A 165 -15.71 -6.05 -12.86
C ARG A 165 -16.40 -5.30 -11.74
N ASN A 166 -15.82 -5.30 -10.53
CA ASN A 166 -16.34 -4.62 -9.35
C ASN A 166 -15.61 -3.29 -9.14
N SER A 167 -16.36 -2.28 -8.69
CA SER A 167 -15.79 -0.99 -8.27
C SER A 167 -15.54 -0.90 -6.77
N TRP A 168 -15.56 -2.00 -6.04
CA TRP A 168 -15.33 -2.06 -4.59
C TRP A 168 -14.35 -3.15 -4.21
N SER A 169 -13.59 -2.92 -3.13
CA SER A 169 -12.83 -3.99 -2.48
C SER A 169 -13.78 -4.95 -1.76
N ARG A 170 -13.45 -6.25 -1.73
CA ARG A 170 -14.18 -7.23 -0.90
C ARG A 170 -13.31 -7.60 0.30
N HIS A 171 -13.95 -7.67 1.46
CA HIS A 171 -13.36 -8.16 2.69
C HIS A 171 -14.23 -9.30 3.21
N VAL A 172 -13.75 -10.52 3.07
CA VAL A 172 -14.50 -11.74 3.38
C VAL A 172 -13.98 -12.32 4.69
N ALA A 173 -14.83 -12.47 5.69
CA ALA A 173 -14.46 -13.16 6.93
C ALA A 173 -14.22 -14.65 6.66
N THR A 174 -13.21 -15.21 7.32
CA THR A 174 -12.81 -16.60 7.19
C THR A 174 -12.59 -17.23 8.56
N PRO A 175 -12.54 -18.55 8.69
CA PRO A 175 -12.32 -19.19 9.99
C PRO A 175 -11.01 -18.78 10.68
N ASP A 176 -9.98 -18.46 9.89
CA ASP A 176 -8.63 -18.15 10.38
C ASP A 176 -8.34 -16.66 10.46
N GLY A 177 -9.27 -15.81 9.94
CA GLY A 177 -9.08 -14.36 9.85
C GLY A 177 -9.97 -13.74 8.75
N TRP A 178 -9.37 -13.28 7.65
CA TRP A 178 -10.15 -12.65 6.57
C TRP A 178 -9.40 -12.66 5.24
N THR A 179 -10.15 -12.54 4.15
CA THR A 179 -9.59 -12.41 2.80
C THR A 179 -9.92 -11.07 2.19
N PHE A 180 -8.92 -10.39 1.64
CA PHE A 180 -9.16 -9.24 0.79
C PHE A 180 -9.20 -9.65 -0.70
N VAL A 181 -10.06 -9.00 -1.46
CA VAL A 181 -10.04 -9.02 -2.92
C VAL A 181 -9.96 -7.59 -3.41
N ILE A 182 -8.86 -7.24 -4.07
CA ILE A 182 -8.63 -5.91 -4.61
C ILE A 182 -8.87 -5.95 -6.12
N PRO A 183 -9.89 -5.26 -6.64
CA PRO A 183 -10.08 -5.13 -8.08
C PRO A 183 -8.85 -4.50 -8.75
N THR A 184 -8.19 -5.26 -9.60
CA THR A 184 -7.06 -4.78 -10.40
C THR A 184 -7.41 -4.90 -11.87
N ARG A 185 -6.94 -3.96 -12.69
CA ARG A 185 -7.12 -4.05 -14.13
C ARG A 185 -6.47 -5.35 -14.64
N TYR A 186 -7.19 -6.10 -15.45
CA TYR A 186 -6.70 -7.32 -16.07
C TYR A 186 -5.37 -7.04 -16.81
N LYS A 187 -4.36 -7.87 -16.57
CA LYS A 187 -2.97 -7.71 -17.02
C LYS A 187 -2.14 -6.64 -16.28
N SER A 188 -2.67 -5.99 -15.24
CA SER A 188 -1.82 -5.21 -14.34
C SER A 188 -0.79 -6.13 -13.65
N PRO A 189 0.44 -5.68 -13.41
CA PRO A 189 1.44 -6.45 -12.65
C PRO A 189 0.96 -6.87 -11.25
N SER A 190 0.03 -6.12 -10.66
CA SER A 190 -0.57 -6.44 -9.36
C SER A 190 -1.66 -7.52 -9.41
N HIS A 191 -2.09 -7.96 -10.58
CA HIS A 191 -3.17 -8.95 -10.71
C HIS A 191 -2.81 -10.30 -10.06
N ASP A 192 -1.55 -10.68 -10.10
CA ASP A 192 -1.06 -11.95 -9.54
C ASP A 192 -1.08 -11.98 -8.00
N PHE A 193 -1.34 -10.84 -7.35
CA PHE A 193 -1.29 -10.67 -5.89
C PHE A 193 -2.48 -9.89 -5.35
N CYS A 194 -3.61 -9.89 -6.03
CA CYS A 194 -4.74 -9.04 -5.65
C CYS A 194 -5.79 -9.74 -4.77
N VAL A 195 -5.57 -11.00 -4.41
CA VAL A 195 -6.37 -11.74 -3.43
C VAL A 195 -5.44 -12.23 -2.34
N GLY A 196 -5.79 -11.98 -1.07
CA GLY A 196 -4.93 -12.39 0.04
C GLY A 196 -5.74 -12.92 1.22
N TYR A 197 -5.41 -14.14 1.64
CA TYR A 197 -5.96 -14.82 2.80
C TYR A 197 -5.09 -14.52 4.03
N CYS A 198 -5.57 -13.65 4.89
CA CYS A 198 -4.90 -13.20 6.10
C CYS A 198 -5.29 -14.07 7.30
N TYR A 199 -4.29 -14.52 8.07
CA TYR A 199 -4.51 -15.43 9.19
C TYR A 199 -3.48 -15.20 10.31
N ASN A 200 -3.72 -15.85 11.47
CA ASN A 200 -2.76 -15.87 12.57
C ASN A 200 -1.90 -17.14 12.48
N SER A 201 -0.62 -16.98 12.16
CA SER A 201 0.32 -18.11 12.01
C SER A 201 0.74 -18.77 13.34
N ASP A 202 0.39 -18.17 14.47
CA ASP A 202 0.62 -18.77 15.79
C ASP A 202 -0.51 -19.72 16.19
N ILE A 203 -1.65 -19.65 15.48
CA ILE A 203 -2.84 -20.47 15.72
C ILE A 203 -3.06 -21.45 14.57
N THR A 204 -2.98 -20.97 13.33
CA THR A 204 -3.25 -21.75 12.11
C THR A 204 -1.96 -22.03 11.35
N GLN A 205 -1.71 -23.30 11.06
CA GLN A 205 -0.57 -23.69 10.21
C GLN A 205 -0.76 -23.18 8.79
N GLN A 206 0.35 -22.87 8.12
CA GLN A 206 0.34 -22.30 6.76
C GLN A 206 -0.42 -23.18 5.76
N GLU A 207 -0.22 -24.49 5.83
CA GLU A 207 -0.84 -25.48 4.95
C GLU A 207 -2.35 -25.53 5.14
N VAL A 208 -2.83 -25.35 6.37
CA VAL A 208 -4.26 -25.27 6.70
C VAL A 208 -4.87 -23.97 6.14
N ALA A 209 -4.18 -22.86 6.35
CA ALA A 209 -4.63 -21.57 5.81
C ALA A 209 -4.67 -21.58 4.27
N GLU A 210 -3.67 -22.16 3.62
CA GLU A 210 -3.64 -22.33 2.16
C GLU A 210 -4.77 -23.23 1.67
N TYR A 211 -5.01 -24.36 2.33
CA TYR A 211 -6.12 -25.25 2.01
C TYR A 211 -7.47 -24.51 2.13
N ASN A 212 -7.71 -23.81 3.23
CA ASN A 212 -8.93 -23.03 3.44
C ASN A 212 -9.10 -21.90 2.42
N PHE A 213 -7.99 -21.32 1.96
CA PHE A 213 -8.00 -20.32 0.89
C PHE A 213 -8.44 -20.91 -0.45
N LEU A 214 -7.86 -22.04 -0.85
CA LEU A 214 -8.17 -22.72 -2.11
C LEU A 214 -9.59 -23.31 -2.16
N GLU A 215 -10.12 -23.77 -1.02
CA GLU A 215 -11.49 -24.25 -0.91
C GLU A 215 -12.54 -23.13 -1.11
N ARG A 216 -12.19 -21.88 -0.83
CA ARG A 216 -13.10 -20.73 -0.84
C ARG A 216 -12.96 -19.86 -2.09
N PHE A 217 -11.77 -19.84 -2.68
CA PHE A 217 -11.45 -18.93 -3.77
C PHE A 217 -10.72 -19.68 -4.91
N ASP A 218 -11.20 -19.48 -6.13
CA ASP A 218 -10.56 -20.06 -7.33
C ASP A 218 -9.32 -19.23 -7.70
N VAL A 219 -8.21 -19.50 -7.02
CA VAL A 219 -6.94 -18.77 -7.17
C VAL A 219 -5.78 -19.74 -7.39
N ASP A 220 -4.69 -19.24 -7.97
CA ASP A 220 -3.39 -19.87 -7.91
C ASP A 220 -2.57 -19.18 -6.80
N VAL A 221 -2.06 -19.94 -5.83
CA VAL A 221 -1.20 -19.39 -4.77
C VAL A 221 0.10 -18.88 -5.36
N THR A 222 0.47 -17.65 -5.02
CA THR A 222 1.65 -16.98 -5.59
C THR A 222 2.73 -16.69 -4.56
N LYS A 223 2.36 -16.43 -3.29
CA LYS A 223 3.33 -16.07 -2.26
C LYS A 223 2.74 -16.27 -0.86
N HIS A 224 3.62 -16.65 0.08
CA HIS A 224 3.35 -16.60 1.51
C HIS A 224 4.14 -15.45 2.13
N VAL A 225 3.49 -14.69 3.02
CA VAL A 225 4.08 -13.54 3.70
C VAL A 225 3.82 -13.64 5.18
N LYS A 226 4.86 -13.43 6.00
CA LYS A 226 4.74 -13.18 7.44
C LYS A 226 5.17 -11.76 7.74
N PHE A 227 4.48 -11.13 8.67
CA PHE A 227 4.75 -9.75 9.05
C PHE A 227 4.56 -9.55 10.56
N LYS A 228 5.21 -8.55 11.09
CA LYS A 228 4.99 -8.04 12.44
C LYS A 228 4.07 -6.84 12.38
N ASN A 229 3.31 -6.64 13.44
CA ASN A 229 2.53 -5.43 13.66
C ASN A 229 3.25 -4.62 14.73
N TYR A 230 3.59 -3.40 14.44
CA TYR A 230 4.42 -2.54 15.29
C TYR A 230 4.09 -1.07 15.09
N VAL A 231 4.54 -0.26 16.02
CA VAL A 231 4.51 1.20 15.92
C VAL A 231 5.80 1.75 16.50
N ALA A 232 6.35 2.79 15.89
CA ALA A 232 7.52 3.45 16.40
C ALA A 232 7.25 4.13 17.77
N LYS A 233 8.15 3.95 18.76
CA LYS A 233 8.05 4.62 20.06
C LYS A 233 8.12 6.14 19.91
N ASN A 234 8.94 6.61 18.97
CA ASN A 234 9.09 8.03 18.66
C ASN A 234 8.93 8.22 17.14
N PRO A 235 7.93 8.98 16.69
CA PRO A 235 7.71 9.25 15.26
C PRO A 235 8.74 10.23 14.68
N ILE A 236 9.49 10.94 15.51
CA ILE A 236 10.54 11.89 15.12
C ILE A 236 11.84 11.50 15.79
N VAL A 237 12.89 11.32 15.00
CA VAL A 237 14.24 10.96 15.43
C VAL A 237 15.18 12.14 15.17
N ASP A 238 16.05 12.43 16.14
CA ASP A 238 17.05 13.51 16.06
C ASP A 238 16.43 14.87 15.66
N ASP A 239 15.22 15.17 16.13
CA ASP A 239 14.44 16.40 15.92
C ASP A 239 14.18 16.77 14.43
N ARG A 240 14.62 15.97 13.47
CA ARG A 240 14.51 16.28 12.04
C ARG A 240 14.12 15.10 11.14
N ILE A 241 14.23 13.85 11.61
CA ILE A 241 13.88 12.67 10.84
C ILE A 241 12.48 12.22 11.22
N ILE A 242 11.55 12.29 10.29
CA ILE A 242 10.14 11.97 10.48
C ILE A 242 9.89 10.58 9.90
N LEU A 243 9.54 9.61 10.75
CA LEU A 243 9.19 8.27 10.31
C LEU A 243 7.84 8.30 9.60
N ASN A 244 7.72 7.57 8.48
CA ASN A 244 6.50 7.59 7.68
C ASN A 244 6.24 6.26 6.95
N GLY A 245 4.96 5.97 6.66
CA GLY A 245 4.53 4.71 6.08
C GLY A 245 4.85 3.53 7.01
N ASN A 246 5.34 2.42 6.44
CA ASN A 246 5.72 1.25 7.24
C ASN A 246 6.98 1.45 8.10
N ARG A 247 7.53 2.65 8.14
CA ARG A 247 8.63 3.01 9.06
C ARG A 247 8.09 3.59 10.37
N LEU A 248 6.88 4.09 10.40
CA LEU A 248 6.16 4.58 11.57
C LEU A 248 5.41 3.44 12.26
#